data_9cd0fbbcd8d416b576e9592d6f4e4b8a
#
_entry.id   9cd0fbbcd8d416b576e9592d6f4e4b8a
#
_cell.length_a   1.000
_cell.length_b   1.000
_cell.length_c   1.000
_cell.angle_alpha   90.00
_cell.angle_beta   90.00
_cell.angle_gamma   90.00
#
_symmetry.space_group_name_H-M   'P 1'
#
loop_
_entity.id
_entity.type
_entity.pdbx_description
1 polymer ?
#
loop_
_entity_poly.entity_id
_entity_poly.type
_entity_poly.pdbx_seq_one_letter_code
_entity_poly.pdbx_strand_id
1 'polypeptide(L)'
;MSTTRIPVGGRTELRQRLDEISGSSPEDIALHQGRVKTLSAPCPHSIKYIEDGGGDRSDCMVYALEIPLDLVVTTAIFPNILHEFFTLALSRLLEQMPASEVSEGHVVLYFKDGETKHVGRIQGNRVSSKWGKNPVYKHDISEVPASYGDEYEVLKQPSVRYITNKFIEFARRHPRYVDISDIFDESVIKCGYKS
;
A
#
# COMPACT_ATOMS: atom_id res chain seq x y z
N MET A 1 16.99 -9.80 13.67
CA MET A 1 16.36 -11.11 13.36
C MET A 1 16.15 -11.12 11.85
N SER A 2 16.57 -12.19 11.17
CA SER A 2 16.33 -12.28 9.71
C SER A 2 14.87 -12.61 9.49
N THR A 3 14.13 -11.70 8.90
CA THR A 3 12.76 -11.93 8.46
C THR A 3 12.80 -12.87 7.26
N THR A 4 11.95 -13.87 7.26
CA THR A 4 11.92 -14.86 6.19
C THR A 4 10.95 -14.40 5.14
N ARG A 5 11.47 -13.91 4.01
CA ARG A 5 10.65 -13.63 2.83
C ARG A 5 10.16 -14.93 2.22
N ILE A 6 8.90 -14.95 1.85
CA ILE A 6 8.21 -16.10 1.30
C ILE A 6 7.98 -15.85 -0.20
N PRO A 7 8.35 -16.79 -1.09
CA PRO A 7 8.05 -16.64 -2.51
C PRO A 7 6.56 -16.51 -2.76
N VAL A 8 6.17 -15.59 -3.64
CA VAL A 8 4.80 -15.50 -4.18
C VAL A 8 4.65 -16.62 -5.20
N GLY A 9 4.28 -17.82 -4.74
CA GLY A 9 4.19 -19.00 -5.58
C GLY A 9 3.03 -18.96 -6.58
N GLY A 10 3.20 -19.65 -7.71
CA GLY A 10 2.13 -19.98 -8.67
C GLY A 10 1.57 -18.80 -9.47
N ARG A 11 0.59 -19.12 -10.35
CA ARG A 11 -0.24 -18.15 -11.09
C ARG A 11 0.52 -17.16 -11.98
N THR A 12 1.66 -17.53 -12.53
CA THR A 12 2.52 -16.65 -13.35
C THR A 12 1.73 -15.96 -14.48
N GLU A 13 0.91 -16.70 -15.21
CA GLU A 13 0.08 -16.12 -16.29
C GLU A 13 -0.94 -15.09 -15.77
N LEU A 14 -1.67 -15.41 -14.69
CA LEU A 14 -2.60 -14.47 -14.08
C LEU A 14 -1.88 -13.18 -13.67
N ARG A 15 -0.75 -13.30 -12.99
CA ARG A 15 0.03 -12.17 -12.50
C ARG A 15 0.55 -11.27 -13.61
N GLN A 16 1.00 -11.84 -14.74
CA GLN A 16 1.40 -11.09 -15.93
C GLN A 16 0.23 -10.33 -16.55
N ARG A 17 -0.93 -10.96 -16.69
CA ARG A 17 -2.13 -10.31 -17.20
C ARG A 17 -2.65 -9.19 -16.26
N LEU A 18 -2.54 -9.39 -14.96
CA LEU A 18 -2.86 -8.34 -13.99
C LEU A 18 -1.91 -7.15 -14.09
N ASP A 19 -0.66 -7.39 -14.45
CA ASP A 19 0.34 -6.34 -14.70
C ASP A 19 -0.03 -5.46 -15.90
N GLU A 20 -0.46 -6.09 -17.00
CA GLU A 20 -0.96 -5.38 -18.19
C GLU A 20 -2.16 -4.49 -17.88
N ILE A 21 -3.07 -4.96 -17.00
CA ILE A 21 -4.25 -4.20 -16.57
C ILE A 21 -3.86 -3.06 -15.63
N SER A 22 -3.01 -3.32 -14.65
CA SER A 22 -2.63 -2.35 -13.61
C SER A 22 -1.65 -1.29 -14.11
N GLY A 23 -0.83 -1.61 -15.12
CA GLY A 23 0.10 -0.68 -15.78
C GLY A 23 -0.57 0.25 -16.78
N SER A 24 -1.81 -0.03 -17.18
CA SER A 24 -2.58 0.89 -18.02
C SER A 24 -2.99 2.13 -17.19
N SER A 25 -2.95 3.30 -17.83
CA SER A 25 -3.34 4.58 -17.22
C SER A 25 -4.66 4.47 -16.45
N PRO A 26 -4.86 5.18 -15.35
CA PRO A 26 -6.08 5.10 -14.53
C PRO A 26 -7.27 5.70 -15.31
N GLU A 27 -7.66 4.97 -16.32
CA GLU A 27 -8.91 5.22 -17.01
C GLU A 27 -10.03 4.57 -16.20
N ASP A 28 -11.22 5.02 -16.39
CA ASP A 28 -12.47 4.54 -15.80
C ASP A 28 -12.37 3.29 -14.90
N ILE A 29 -12.67 3.47 -13.61
CA ILE A 29 -12.70 2.41 -12.59
C ILE A 29 -13.54 1.21 -13.07
N ALA A 30 -14.67 1.46 -13.76
CA ALA A 30 -15.53 0.43 -14.30
C ALA A 30 -14.83 -0.41 -15.39
N LEU A 31 -14.01 0.22 -16.23
CA LEU A 31 -13.23 -0.47 -17.24
C LEU A 31 -12.16 -1.38 -16.58
N HIS A 32 -11.45 -0.87 -15.58
CA HIS A 32 -10.47 -1.66 -14.84
C HIS A 32 -11.11 -2.89 -14.16
N GLN A 33 -12.24 -2.69 -13.49
CA GLN A 33 -13.01 -3.80 -12.89
C GLN A 33 -13.47 -4.81 -13.95
N GLY A 34 -13.96 -4.33 -15.09
CA GLY A 34 -14.37 -5.17 -16.21
C GLY A 34 -13.23 -6.04 -16.72
N ARG A 35 -12.04 -5.47 -16.92
CA ARG A 35 -10.83 -6.18 -17.36
C ARG A 35 -10.42 -7.26 -16.35
N VAL A 36 -10.38 -6.95 -15.04
CA VAL A 36 -10.09 -7.94 -14.00
C VAL A 36 -11.12 -9.07 -14.01
N LYS A 37 -12.41 -8.76 -14.11
CA LYS A 37 -13.48 -9.75 -14.15
C LYS A 37 -13.38 -10.69 -15.36
N THR A 38 -13.00 -10.18 -16.53
CA THR A 38 -12.86 -10.98 -17.76
C THR A 38 -11.71 -11.98 -17.69
N LEU A 39 -10.72 -11.77 -16.82
CA LEU A 39 -9.64 -12.73 -16.60
C LEU A 39 -10.12 -14.05 -15.98
N SER A 40 -11.29 -14.08 -15.34
CA SER A 40 -11.81 -15.27 -14.65
C SER A 40 -11.96 -16.47 -15.59
N ALA A 41 -12.21 -16.25 -16.89
CA ALA A 41 -12.37 -17.30 -17.85
C ALA A 41 -11.04 -17.98 -18.26
N PRO A 42 -9.99 -17.22 -18.70
CA PRO A 42 -8.69 -17.81 -19.02
C PRO A 42 -7.85 -18.13 -17.78
N CYS A 43 -7.98 -17.36 -16.71
CA CYS A 43 -7.20 -17.47 -15.48
C CYS A 43 -8.11 -17.41 -14.25
N PRO A 44 -8.65 -18.55 -13.80
CA PRO A 44 -9.52 -18.57 -12.62
C PRO A 44 -8.86 -17.87 -11.41
N HIS A 45 -9.56 -16.91 -10.81
CA HIS A 45 -9.07 -16.14 -9.67
C HIS A 45 -10.19 -15.81 -8.68
N SER A 46 -9.79 -15.35 -7.50
CA SER A 46 -10.70 -15.01 -6.42
C SER A 46 -10.82 -13.49 -6.18
N ILE A 47 -10.22 -12.67 -7.04
CA ILE A 47 -10.15 -11.22 -6.91
C ILE A 47 -11.54 -10.60 -6.93
N LYS A 48 -11.83 -9.76 -5.94
CA LYS A 48 -13.10 -9.06 -5.80
C LYS A 48 -12.84 -7.57 -5.60
N TYR A 49 -13.57 -6.75 -6.33
CA TYR A 49 -13.64 -5.31 -6.06
C TYR A 49 -14.27 -5.06 -4.68
N ILE A 50 -13.74 -4.09 -3.95
CA ILE A 50 -14.27 -3.66 -2.65
C ILE A 50 -14.80 -2.23 -2.75
N GLU A 51 -13.93 -1.29 -3.14
CA GLU A 51 -14.20 0.14 -3.15
C GLU A 51 -13.27 0.90 -4.07
N ASP A 52 -13.57 2.16 -4.34
CA ASP A 52 -12.78 3.02 -5.24
C ASP A 52 -11.43 3.45 -4.66
N GLY A 53 -11.19 3.22 -3.37
CA GLY A 53 -9.89 3.43 -2.72
C GLY A 53 -9.43 4.89 -2.65
N GLY A 54 -10.35 5.86 -2.74
CA GLY A 54 -10.04 7.29 -2.61
C GLY A 54 -9.40 7.93 -3.86
N GLY A 55 -9.46 7.25 -5.02
CA GLY A 55 -8.94 7.79 -6.28
C GLY A 55 -7.42 8.05 -6.26
N ASP A 56 -7.00 9.13 -6.90
CA ASP A 56 -5.59 9.53 -7.03
C ASP A 56 -4.93 10.02 -5.73
N ARG A 57 -5.72 10.22 -4.68
CA ARG A 57 -5.25 10.83 -3.42
C ARG A 57 -4.56 9.87 -2.47
N SER A 58 -4.62 8.57 -2.73
CA SER A 58 -3.96 7.57 -1.91
C SER A 58 -3.26 6.52 -2.77
N ASP A 59 -2.13 6.02 -2.29
CA ASP A 59 -1.46 4.85 -2.84
C ASP A 59 -1.74 3.59 -2.00
N CYS A 60 -1.13 2.47 -2.36
CA CYS A 60 -1.29 1.22 -1.63
C CYS A 60 -0.84 1.30 -0.17
N MET A 61 0.16 2.12 0.14
CA MET A 61 0.72 2.25 1.48
C MET A 61 -0.19 3.09 2.37
N VAL A 62 -0.67 4.22 1.85
CA VAL A 62 -1.66 5.07 2.55
C VAL A 62 -2.91 4.26 2.90
N TYR A 63 -3.40 3.48 1.93
CA TYR A 63 -4.55 2.61 2.15
C TYR A 63 -4.28 1.53 3.20
N ALA A 64 -3.21 0.75 3.03
CA ALA A 64 -2.91 -0.39 3.90
C ALA A 64 -2.59 0.02 5.35
N LEU A 65 -2.00 1.19 5.54
CA LEU A 65 -1.57 1.71 6.84
C LEU A 65 -2.57 2.69 7.46
N GLU A 66 -3.66 3.00 6.77
CA GLU A 66 -4.71 3.91 7.23
C GLU A 66 -4.17 5.31 7.61
N ILE A 67 -3.18 5.81 6.87
CA ILE A 67 -2.66 7.17 7.11
C ILE A 67 -3.73 8.19 6.73
N PRO A 68 -4.03 9.18 7.61
CA PRO A 68 -5.05 10.18 7.32
C PRO A 68 -4.81 10.93 6.01
N LEU A 69 -5.79 10.93 5.11
CA LEU A 69 -5.68 11.54 3.77
C LEU A 69 -5.39 13.04 3.83
N ASP A 70 -5.89 13.76 4.83
CA ASP A 70 -5.62 15.19 4.99
C ASP A 70 -4.11 15.47 5.13
N LEU A 71 -3.37 14.61 5.82
CA LEU A 71 -1.91 14.71 5.92
C LEU A 71 -1.23 14.38 4.59
N VAL A 72 -1.74 13.38 3.89
CA VAL A 72 -1.19 12.95 2.59
C VAL A 72 -1.38 14.02 1.53
N VAL A 73 -2.57 14.60 1.44
CA VAL A 73 -2.89 15.67 0.46
C VAL A 73 -1.99 16.87 0.66
N THR A 74 -1.70 17.24 1.91
CA THR A 74 -0.79 18.35 2.21
C THR A 74 0.63 18.07 1.72
N THR A 75 1.08 16.81 1.84
CA THR A 75 2.40 16.40 1.34
C THR A 75 2.40 16.08 -0.15
N ALA A 76 1.24 15.93 -0.79
CA ALA A 76 1.14 15.68 -2.24
C ALA A 76 1.63 16.86 -3.09
N ILE A 77 1.67 18.08 -2.53
CA ILE A 77 2.33 19.23 -3.14
C ILE A 77 3.85 18.93 -3.30
N PHE A 78 4.39 18.06 -2.45
CA PHE A 78 5.76 17.55 -2.48
C PHE A 78 5.76 16.01 -2.38
N PRO A 79 5.43 15.31 -3.48
CA PRO A 79 5.24 13.86 -3.47
C PRO A 79 6.43 13.07 -2.94
N ASN A 80 7.62 13.66 -2.93
CA ASN A 80 8.83 13.03 -2.45
C ASN A 80 8.81 12.74 -0.94
N ILE A 81 8.18 13.59 -0.11
CA ILE A 81 8.16 13.40 1.36
C ILE A 81 7.49 12.06 1.72
N LEU A 82 6.32 11.81 1.14
CA LEU A 82 5.58 10.58 1.38
C LEU A 82 6.33 9.36 0.84
N HIS A 83 6.82 9.45 -0.40
CA HIS A 83 7.58 8.39 -1.04
C HIS A 83 8.87 8.06 -0.26
N GLU A 84 9.61 9.06 0.17
CA GLU A 84 10.83 8.87 0.97
C GLU A 84 10.53 8.30 2.37
N PHE A 85 9.43 8.70 3.00
CA PHE A 85 8.99 8.07 4.25
C PHE A 85 8.78 6.56 4.06
N PHE A 86 8.09 6.16 3.01
CA PHE A 86 7.82 4.76 2.73
C PHE A 86 9.08 3.98 2.39
N THR A 87 9.97 4.52 1.59
CA THR A 87 11.17 3.81 1.15
C THR A 87 12.27 3.76 2.20
N LEU A 88 12.45 4.83 2.98
CA LEU A 88 13.59 4.97 3.89
C LEU A 88 13.25 4.68 5.36
N ALA A 89 12.06 5.04 5.80
CA ALA A 89 11.68 4.95 7.20
C ALA A 89 10.75 3.77 7.50
N LEU A 90 9.71 3.61 6.70
CA LEU A 90 8.65 2.66 7.01
C LEU A 90 9.11 1.22 6.88
N SER A 91 9.86 0.86 5.84
CA SER A 91 10.39 -0.50 5.68
C SER A 91 11.18 -0.93 6.92
N ARG A 92 12.04 -0.05 7.43
CA ARG A 92 12.82 -0.32 8.66
C ARG A 92 11.96 -0.44 9.91
N LEU A 93 10.88 0.32 10.01
CA LEU A 93 9.95 0.25 11.14
C LEU A 93 9.17 -1.07 11.12
N LEU A 94 8.73 -1.50 9.96
CA LEU A 94 7.96 -2.73 9.78
C LEU A 94 8.84 -3.98 9.93
N GLU A 95 10.09 -3.98 9.45
CA GLU A 95 11.05 -5.08 9.63
C GLU A 95 11.29 -5.45 11.11
N GLN A 96 11.03 -4.51 12.02
CA GLN A 96 11.13 -4.75 13.47
C GLN A 96 9.90 -5.44 14.08
N MET A 97 8.88 -5.70 13.29
CA MET A 97 7.58 -6.20 13.75
C MET A 97 7.12 -7.48 13.01
N PRO A 98 7.97 -8.52 12.88
CA PRO A 98 7.59 -9.73 12.18
C PRO A 98 6.36 -10.36 12.85
N ALA A 99 5.42 -10.86 12.06
CA ALA A 99 4.31 -11.63 12.55
C ALA A 99 4.70 -13.10 12.67
N SER A 100 4.46 -13.71 13.83
CA SER A 100 4.62 -15.17 13.99
C SER A 100 3.48 -15.94 13.31
N GLU A 101 2.33 -15.30 13.16
CA GLU A 101 1.13 -15.85 12.54
C GLU A 101 0.43 -14.79 11.71
N VAL A 102 -0.25 -15.22 10.65
CA VAL A 102 -1.09 -14.33 9.82
C VAL A 102 -2.39 -14.06 10.56
N SER A 103 -2.69 -12.80 10.84
CA SER A 103 -3.90 -12.39 11.57
C SER A 103 -4.54 -11.17 10.91
N GLU A 104 -5.82 -10.97 11.23
CA GLU A 104 -6.59 -9.80 10.81
C GLU A 104 -5.83 -8.49 11.08
N GLY A 105 -5.80 -7.61 10.11
CA GLY A 105 -5.14 -6.32 10.20
C GLY A 105 -3.63 -6.33 10.01
N HIS A 106 -2.96 -7.49 9.91
CA HIS A 106 -1.55 -7.53 9.57
C HIS A 106 -1.29 -6.94 8.17
N VAL A 107 -0.09 -6.43 7.98
CA VAL A 107 0.36 -5.83 6.71
C VAL A 107 1.14 -6.87 5.92
N VAL A 108 0.88 -6.95 4.63
CA VAL A 108 1.66 -7.75 3.67
C VAL A 108 2.51 -6.81 2.84
N LEU A 109 3.82 -6.97 2.90
CA LEU A 109 4.76 -6.29 2.00
C LEU A 109 5.13 -7.23 0.86
N TYR A 110 5.08 -6.74 -0.37
CA TYR A 110 5.55 -7.46 -1.55
C TYR A 110 6.87 -6.86 -2.03
N PHE A 111 7.81 -7.74 -2.36
CA PHE A 111 9.18 -7.37 -2.72
C PHE A 111 9.53 -7.85 -4.13
N LYS A 112 10.24 -6.99 -4.86
CA LYS A 112 10.91 -7.32 -6.11
C LYS A 112 12.32 -6.76 -6.10
N ASP A 113 13.29 -7.59 -6.42
CA ASP A 113 14.71 -7.22 -6.43
C ASP A 113 15.18 -6.64 -5.08
N GLY A 114 14.61 -7.14 -3.97
CA GLY A 114 14.93 -6.70 -2.61
C GLY A 114 14.19 -5.44 -2.14
N GLU A 115 13.47 -4.74 -3.01
CA GLU A 115 12.73 -3.51 -2.70
C GLU A 115 11.24 -3.76 -2.47
N THR A 116 10.64 -3.06 -1.52
CA THR A 116 9.18 -3.06 -1.34
C THR A 116 8.52 -2.36 -2.52
N LYS A 117 7.68 -3.09 -3.24
CA LYS A 117 6.93 -2.57 -4.40
C LYS A 117 5.45 -2.37 -4.15
N HIS A 118 4.88 -3.12 -3.21
CA HIS A 118 3.46 -3.06 -2.94
C HIS A 118 3.16 -3.42 -1.49
N VAL A 119 2.03 -2.92 -0.99
CA VAL A 119 1.54 -3.17 0.37
C VAL A 119 0.07 -3.51 0.33
N GLY A 120 -0.31 -4.51 1.11
CA GLY A 120 -1.69 -4.86 1.38
C GLY A 120 -1.95 -5.08 2.86
N ARG A 121 -3.19 -5.32 3.21
CA ARG A 121 -3.64 -5.60 4.58
C ARG A 121 -4.42 -6.90 4.62
N ILE A 122 -4.19 -7.72 5.63
CA ILE A 122 -4.97 -8.95 5.85
C ILE A 122 -6.40 -8.59 6.31
N GLN A 123 -7.37 -9.14 5.59
CA GLN A 123 -8.79 -9.07 5.93
C GLN A 123 -9.41 -10.47 5.85
N GLY A 124 -9.60 -11.10 7.01
CA GLY A 124 -9.92 -12.51 7.10
C GLY A 124 -8.75 -13.37 6.63
N ASN A 125 -8.99 -14.22 5.65
CA ASN A 125 -7.96 -15.08 5.04
C ASN A 125 -7.42 -14.54 3.71
N ARG A 126 -7.61 -13.26 3.43
CA ARG A 126 -7.25 -12.62 2.16
C ARG A 126 -6.52 -11.31 2.37
N VAL A 127 -5.95 -10.79 1.30
CA VAL A 127 -5.34 -9.47 1.25
C VAL A 127 -6.31 -8.47 0.65
N SER A 128 -6.42 -7.31 1.27
CA SER A 128 -7.04 -6.12 0.71
C SER A 128 -5.93 -5.15 0.33
N SER A 129 -5.88 -4.71 -0.92
CA SER A 129 -4.87 -3.77 -1.38
C SER A 129 -5.37 -2.87 -2.50
N LYS A 130 -4.84 -1.65 -2.53
CA LYS A 130 -5.10 -0.67 -3.59
C LYS A 130 -4.06 -0.85 -4.70
N TRP A 131 -4.49 -1.03 -5.95
CA TRP A 131 -3.60 -1.27 -7.08
C TRP A 131 -3.24 0.04 -7.80
N GLY A 132 -2.16 0.66 -7.37
CA GLY A 132 -1.74 1.96 -7.88
C GLY A 132 -2.80 3.04 -7.64
N LYS A 133 -3.23 3.72 -8.70
CA LYS A 133 -4.34 4.70 -8.69
C LYS A 133 -5.72 4.05 -8.85
N ASN A 134 -5.76 2.75 -9.06
CA ASN A 134 -6.95 1.95 -9.32
C ASN A 134 -7.72 1.61 -8.04
N PRO A 135 -8.85 0.90 -8.16
CA PRO A 135 -9.66 0.47 -7.02
C PRO A 135 -8.92 -0.42 -6.02
N VAL A 136 -9.56 -0.59 -4.87
CA VAL A 136 -9.18 -1.59 -3.87
C VAL A 136 -9.77 -2.94 -4.23
N TYR A 137 -8.91 -3.95 -4.19
CA TYR A 137 -9.29 -5.34 -4.39
C TYR A 137 -9.03 -6.19 -3.15
N LYS A 138 -9.93 -7.17 -2.93
CA LYS A 138 -9.72 -8.29 -2.02
C LYS A 138 -9.33 -9.51 -2.82
N HIS A 139 -8.19 -10.11 -2.53
CA HIS A 139 -7.58 -11.15 -3.34
C HIS A 139 -6.80 -12.16 -2.50
N ASP A 140 -6.41 -13.28 -3.08
CA ASP A 140 -5.44 -14.18 -2.48
C ASP A 140 -4.04 -13.54 -2.45
N ILE A 141 -3.19 -13.94 -1.51
CA ILE A 141 -1.85 -13.37 -1.36
C ILE A 141 -0.98 -13.52 -2.62
N SER A 142 -1.28 -14.51 -3.45
CA SER A 142 -0.59 -14.77 -4.72
C SER A 142 -1.25 -14.10 -5.94
N GLU A 143 -2.41 -13.47 -5.78
CA GLU A 143 -3.19 -12.86 -6.87
C GLU A 143 -2.91 -11.35 -6.99
N VAL A 144 -1.65 -11.00 -7.20
CA VAL A 144 -1.18 -9.62 -7.41
C VAL A 144 -0.46 -9.48 -8.74
N PRO A 145 -0.43 -8.28 -9.35
CA PRO A 145 0.41 -8.01 -10.52
C PRO A 145 1.86 -8.48 -10.33
N ALA A 146 2.49 -8.95 -11.40
CA ALA A 146 3.86 -9.46 -11.35
C ALA A 146 4.88 -8.37 -10.98
N SER A 147 4.61 -7.11 -11.33
CA SER A 147 5.45 -5.96 -10.97
C SER A 147 5.45 -5.66 -9.47
N TYR A 148 4.45 -6.13 -8.71
CA TYR A 148 4.35 -5.87 -7.28
C TYR A 148 5.32 -6.71 -6.44
N GLY A 149 5.79 -7.83 -6.94
CA GLY A 149 6.85 -8.57 -6.27
C GLY A 149 6.78 -10.08 -6.43
N ASP A 150 7.91 -10.73 -6.26
CA ASP A 150 8.07 -12.19 -6.35
C ASP A 150 8.19 -12.84 -4.97
N GLU A 151 8.33 -12.02 -3.95
CA GLU A 151 8.39 -12.41 -2.53
C GLU A 151 7.44 -11.56 -1.72
N TYR A 152 6.99 -12.07 -0.59
CA TYR A 152 6.22 -11.31 0.39
C TYR A 152 6.64 -11.61 1.81
N GLU A 153 6.29 -10.71 2.71
CA GLU A 153 6.44 -10.84 4.15
C GLU A 153 5.18 -10.33 4.85
N VAL A 154 4.78 -11.00 5.93
CA VAL A 154 3.66 -10.56 6.76
C VAL A 154 4.18 -9.98 8.06
N LEU A 155 3.75 -8.78 8.37
CA LEU A 155 4.20 -8.01 9.52
C LEU A 155 3.01 -7.61 10.39
N LYS A 156 3.23 -7.48 11.69
CA LYS A 156 2.23 -6.87 12.57
C LYS A 156 2.00 -5.43 12.16
N GLN A 157 0.74 -5.02 12.04
CA GLN A 157 0.43 -3.63 11.82
C GLN A 157 0.66 -2.83 13.11
N PRO A 158 1.50 -1.80 13.08
CA PRO A 158 1.55 -0.82 14.16
C PRO A 158 0.21 -0.07 14.23
N SER A 159 -0.12 0.50 15.39
CA SER A 159 -1.32 1.34 15.46
C SER A 159 -1.24 2.51 14.46
N VAL A 160 -2.37 2.86 13.87
CA VAL A 160 -2.49 4.02 12.96
C VAL A 160 -1.86 5.27 13.60
N ARG A 161 -2.12 5.50 14.89
CA ARG A 161 -1.54 6.62 15.63
C ARG A 161 -0.02 6.59 15.66
N TYR A 162 0.58 5.42 15.85
CA TYR A 162 2.04 5.28 15.87
C TYR A 162 2.65 5.60 14.51
N ILE A 163 2.10 5.00 13.43
CA ILE A 163 2.59 5.25 12.06
C ILE A 163 2.41 6.72 11.69
N THR A 164 1.26 7.31 11.98
CA THR A 164 1.00 8.72 11.67
C THR A 164 1.96 9.64 12.43
N ASN A 165 2.25 9.37 13.71
CA ASN A 165 3.26 10.12 14.45
C ASN A 165 4.65 9.99 13.81
N LYS A 166 5.04 8.80 13.36
CA LYS A 166 6.32 8.59 12.68
C LYS A 166 6.37 9.33 11.33
N PHE A 167 5.27 9.36 10.60
CA PHE A 167 5.17 10.15 9.37
C PHE A 167 5.32 11.66 9.67
N ILE A 168 4.62 12.19 10.69
CA ILE A 168 4.74 13.58 11.11
C ILE A 168 6.18 13.93 11.52
N GLU A 169 6.82 13.09 12.34
CA GLU A 169 8.21 13.27 12.74
C GLU A 169 9.15 13.28 11.53
N PHE A 170 8.92 12.40 10.56
CA PHE A 170 9.72 12.34 9.34
C PHE A 170 9.52 13.59 8.48
N ALA A 171 8.27 13.98 8.23
CA ALA A 171 7.94 15.16 7.43
C ALA A 171 8.57 16.44 8.01
N ARG A 172 8.49 16.64 9.33
CA ARG A 172 9.09 17.80 10.01
C ARG A 172 10.61 17.87 9.93
N ARG A 173 11.28 16.74 9.75
CA ARG A 173 12.75 16.68 9.57
C ARG A 173 13.17 16.78 8.11
N HIS A 174 12.22 16.68 7.19
CA HIS A 174 12.53 16.71 5.77
C HIS A 174 12.98 18.12 5.34
N PRO A 175 14.01 18.27 4.49
CA PRO A 175 14.52 19.59 4.08
C PRO A 175 13.46 20.52 3.46
N ARG A 176 12.44 19.94 2.82
CA ARG A 176 11.31 20.69 2.22
C ARG A 176 10.16 20.98 3.18
N TYR A 177 10.30 20.66 4.44
CA TYR A 177 9.23 20.91 5.40
C TYR A 177 8.88 22.40 5.52
N VAL A 178 9.86 23.27 5.41
CA VAL A 178 9.67 24.72 5.48
C VAL A 178 8.69 25.25 4.44
N ASP A 179 8.61 24.57 3.29
CA ASP A 179 7.73 24.97 2.18
C ASP A 179 6.24 24.64 2.44
N ILE A 180 5.95 23.75 3.41
CA ILE A 180 4.60 23.25 3.71
C ILE A 180 4.21 23.39 5.19
N SER A 181 5.09 23.93 6.03
CA SER A 181 4.96 23.89 7.49
C SER A 181 3.59 24.33 8.01
N ASP A 182 3.12 25.47 7.55
CA ASP A 182 1.86 26.06 8.04
C ASP A 182 0.65 25.15 7.69
N ILE A 183 0.56 24.73 6.43
CA ILE A 183 -0.55 23.89 5.94
C ILE A 183 -0.46 22.48 6.55
N PHE A 184 0.76 21.95 6.70
CA PHE A 184 0.96 20.62 7.26
C PHE A 184 0.62 20.59 8.76
N ASP A 185 1.08 21.55 9.54
CA ASP A 185 0.79 21.62 10.97
C ASP A 185 -0.70 21.88 11.25
N GLU A 186 -1.37 22.68 10.43
CA GLU A 186 -2.83 22.81 10.49
C GLU A 186 -3.54 21.47 10.26
N SER A 187 -3.10 20.72 9.26
CA SER A 187 -3.63 19.37 8.97
C SER A 187 -3.35 18.38 10.11
N VAL A 188 -2.16 18.45 10.75
CA VAL A 188 -1.81 17.63 11.92
C VAL A 188 -2.77 17.89 13.07
N ILE A 189 -3.06 19.16 13.38
CA ILE A 189 -3.99 19.54 14.44
C ILE A 189 -5.41 19.07 14.10
N LYS A 190 -5.86 19.29 12.87
CA LYS A 190 -7.17 18.87 12.38
C LYS A 190 -7.40 17.36 12.51
N CYS A 191 -6.36 16.56 12.27
CA CYS A 191 -6.40 15.11 12.46
C CYS A 191 -6.28 14.67 13.93
N GLY A 192 -6.22 15.59 14.90
CA GLY A 192 -6.16 15.32 16.34
C GLY A 192 -4.77 14.89 16.85
N TYR A 193 -3.70 15.21 16.11
CA TYR A 193 -2.33 15.01 16.55
C TYR A 193 -1.75 16.29 17.15
N LYS A 194 -0.73 16.14 18.00
CA LYS A 194 -0.08 17.31 18.61
C LYS A 194 0.93 17.93 17.63
N SER A 195 0.89 19.24 17.53
CA SER A 195 1.89 20.06 16.82
C SER A 195 3.27 19.95 17.47
#